data_7d854a407eedd71dbfa02f75f9d643fc
#
_entry.id   7d854a407eedd71dbfa02f75f9d643fc
#
_cell.length_a   1.000
_cell.length_b   1.000
_cell.length_c   1.000
_cell.angle_alpha   90.00
_cell.angle_beta   90.00
_cell.angle_gamma   90.00
#
_symmetry.space_group_name_H-M   'P 1'
#
loop_
_entity.id
_entity.type
_entity.pdbx_description
1 polymer ?
#
loop_
_entity_poly.entity_id
_entity_poly.type
_entity_poly.pdbx_seq_one_letter_code
_entity_poly.pdbx_strand_id
1 'polypeptide(L)'
;ISGVNIELTYGTELEMQATSADGTYNFAEMRFCDLSLLLPVLNDDPLNGVSTFDIIQIQKHILGVLPLTSPYQQIAADVNASGTITTVDLIRLRKVILGIDTDFGENTSWRFVLGAYEFPEGENPLAQDFPEWLDFYSEHAANYNSGFIGIKVGDVNNSVDPLLEGPAERHALQKDLELVFDNQQLK
;
A
#
# COMPACT_ATOMS: atom_id res chain seq x y z
N ILE A 1 -7.77 -5.27 -3.18
CA ILE A 1 -7.19 -4.61 -4.36
C ILE A 1 -6.80 -5.70 -5.34
N SER A 2 -7.26 -5.63 -6.59
CA SER A 2 -6.89 -6.55 -7.66
C SER A 2 -5.56 -6.16 -8.31
N GLY A 3 -4.87 -7.14 -8.93
CA GLY A 3 -3.67 -6.88 -9.73
C GLY A 3 -2.41 -6.51 -8.93
N VAL A 4 -2.44 -6.60 -7.59
CA VAL A 4 -1.23 -6.44 -6.78
C VAL A 4 -0.34 -7.66 -6.99
N ASN A 5 0.91 -7.45 -7.40
CA ASN A 5 1.89 -8.53 -7.46
C ASN A 5 2.36 -8.86 -6.04
N ILE A 6 2.11 -10.09 -5.63
CA ILE A 6 2.62 -10.62 -4.38
C ILE A 6 3.88 -11.43 -4.70
N GLU A 7 4.99 -10.96 -4.19
CA GLU A 7 6.30 -11.61 -4.31
C GLU A 7 6.56 -12.46 -3.07
N LEU A 8 6.71 -13.75 -3.26
CA LEU A 8 7.08 -14.69 -2.21
C LEU A 8 8.51 -15.17 -2.45
N THR A 9 9.41 -14.81 -1.54
CA THR A 9 10.80 -15.28 -1.55
C THR A 9 11.00 -16.31 -0.45
N TYR A 10 11.55 -17.47 -0.79
CA TYR A 10 11.96 -18.51 0.17
C TYR A 10 13.28 -19.17 -0.29
N GLY A 11 14.28 -19.17 0.57
CA GLY A 11 15.61 -19.60 0.23
C GLY A 11 16.18 -18.78 -0.94
N THR A 12 16.38 -19.41 -2.10
CA THR A 12 16.85 -18.76 -3.36
C THR A 12 15.74 -18.66 -4.40
N GLU A 13 14.55 -19.11 -4.09
CA GLU A 13 13.41 -19.12 -5.02
C GLU A 13 12.58 -17.85 -4.85
N LEU A 14 12.02 -17.37 -5.95
CA LEU A 14 11.06 -16.27 -6.01
C LEU A 14 9.83 -16.73 -6.78
N GLU A 15 8.69 -16.69 -6.14
CA GLU A 15 7.38 -16.88 -6.78
C GLU A 15 6.63 -15.56 -6.81
N MET A 16 5.86 -15.33 -7.86
CA MET A 16 5.07 -14.11 -8.03
C MET A 16 3.64 -14.48 -8.42
N GLN A 17 2.67 -13.86 -7.78
CA GLN A 17 1.26 -14.01 -8.10
C GLN A 17 0.54 -12.67 -8.01
N ALA A 18 -0.26 -12.35 -9.02
CA ALA A 18 -1.16 -11.20 -8.94
C ALA A 18 -2.41 -11.57 -8.13
N THR A 19 -2.88 -10.63 -7.31
CA THR A 19 -4.14 -10.77 -6.61
C THR A 19 -5.31 -10.81 -7.57
N SER A 20 -6.31 -11.63 -7.25
CA SER A 20 -7.58 -11.74 -7.97
C SER A 20 -8.46 -10.49 -7.79
N ALA A 21 -9.63 -10.46 -8.41
CA ALA A 21 -10.56 -9.34 -8.36
C ALA A 21 -11.04 -8.98 -6.94
N ASP A 22 -11.07 -9.96 -6.02
CA ASP A 22 -11.41 -9.76 -4.62
C ASP A 22 -10.21 -9.45 -3.72
N GLY A 23 -8.99 -9.39 -4.29
CA GLY A 23 -7.76 -9.10 -3.58
C GLY A 23 -7.09 -10.31 -2.95
N THR A 24 -7.59 -11.54 -3.23
CA THR A 24 -7.00 -12.77 -2.70
C THR A 24 -5.87 -13.28 -3.59
N TYR A 25 -4.97 -14.05 -3.01
CA TYR A 25 -3.93 -14.81 -3.71
C TYR A 25 -3.65 -16.12 -2.96
N ASN A 26 -3.03 -17.09 -3.62
CA ASN A 26 -2.75 -18.40 -3.06
C ASN A 26 -1.47 -19.00 -3.64
N PHE A 27 -0.48 -19.26 -2.80
CA PHE A 27 0.72 -20.02 -3.16
C PHE A 27 0.51 -21.50 -2.81
N ALA A 28 0.43 -22.37 -3.83
CA ALA A 28 -0.02 -23.75 -3.68
C ALA A 28 1.00 -24.70 -3.03
N GLU A 29 2.31 -24.40 -3.13
CA GLU A 29 3.36 -25.28 -2.64
C GLU A 29 4.48 -24.48 -1.98
N MET A 30 4.40 -24.31 -0.67
CA MET A 30 5.51 -23.77 0.11
C MET A 30 6.39 -24.92 0.64
N ARG A 31 7.70 -24.84 0.41
CA ARG A 31 8.65 -25.79 1.00
C ARG A 31 8.88 -25.44 2.47
N PHE A 32 8.69 -26.40 3.34
CA PHE A 32 8.84 -26.25 4.78
C PHE A 32 10.32 -26.05 5.15
N CYS A 33 10.58 -25.19 6.11
CA CYS A 33 11.83 -24.94 6.85
C CYS A 33 12.68 -23.72 6.47
N ASP A 34 12.27 -22.89 5.52
CA ASP A 34 13.01 -21.65 5.20
C ASP A 34 12.26 -20.39 5.69
N LEU A 35 13.02 -19.37 6.07
CA LEU A 35 12.47 -18.04 6.26
C LEU A 35 11.91 -17.55 4.92
N SER A 36 10.65 -17.22 4.92
CA SER A 36 9.93 -16.73 3.76
C SER A 36 9.59 -15.26 3.93
N LEU A 37 9.71 -14.49 2.85
CA LEU A 37 9.35 -13.08 2.79
C LEU A 37 8.24 -12.92 1.78
N LEU A 38 7.18 -12.24 2.19
CA LEU A 38 6.05 -11.89 1.34
C LEU A 38 5.97 -10.38 1.20
N LEU A 39 6.04 -9.90 -0.05
CA LEU A 39 6.07 -8.48 -0.39
C LEU A 39 4.99 -8.16 -1.42
N PRO A 40 3.99 -7.34 -1.09
CA PRO A 40 3.05 -6.81 -2.08
C PRO A 40 3.70 -5.66 -2.86
N VAL A 41 3.54 -5.68 -4.18
CA VAL A 41 4.08 -4.65 -5.08
C VAL A 41 3.01 -4.22 -6.08
N LEU A 42 2.72 -2.92 -6.13
CA LEU A 42 1.90 -2.30 -7.15
C LEU A 42 2.40 -0.89 -7.43
N ASN A 43 2.75 -0.62 -8.68
CA ASN A 43 3.19 0.70 -9.12
C ASN A 43 2.55 1.03 -10.46
N ASP A 44 1.27 1.34 -10.43
CA ASP A 44 0.45 1.64 -11.60
C ASP A 44 -0.33 2.93 -11.39
N ASP A 45 -0.94 3.44 -12.47
CA ASP A 45 -1.85 4.60 -12.52
C ASP A 45 -1.71 5.58 -11.33
N PRO A 46 -0.66 6.43 -11.31
CA PRO A 46 -0.40 7.32 -10.19
C PRO A 46 -1.51 8.35 -9.98
N LEU A 47 -2.42 8.51 -10.95
CA LEU A 47 -3.52 9.49 -10.89
C LEU A 47 -4.86 8.91 -10.43
N ASN A 48 -5.00 7.59 -10.37
CA ASN A 48 -6.24 7.00 -9.85
C ASN A 48 -6.48 7.44 -8.39
N GLY A 49 -7.60 8.12 -8.15
CA GLY A 49 -7.94 8.72 -6.85
C GLY A 49 -7.25 10.05 -6.54
N VAL A 50 -6.16 10.38 -7.24
CA VAL A 50 -5.36 11.59 -6.96
C VAL A 50 -5.91 12.81 -7.70
N SER A 51 -6.09 13.90 -6.96
CA SER A 51 -6.72 15.11 -7.48
C SER A 51 -6.23 16.38 -6.80
N THR A 52 -6.67 17.53 -7.29
CA THR A 52 -6.40 18.83 -6.66
C THR A 52 -7.04 18.97 -5.27
N PHE A 53 -8.03 18.14 -4.95
CA PHE A 53 -8.65 18.12 -3.62
C PHE A 53 -7.66 17.58 -2.57
N ASP A 54 -6.85 16.60 -2.93
CA ASP A 54 -5.80 16.05 -2.08
C ASP A 54 -4.72 17.09 -1.78
N ILE A 55 -4.31 17.86 -2.80
CA ILE A 55 -3.39 19.01 -2.62
C ILE A 55 -3.93 19.97 -1.56
N ILE A 56 -5.23 20.29 -1.59
CA ILE A 56 -5.85 21.18 -0.61
C ILE A 56 -5.83 20.61 0.80
N GLN A 57 -6.08 19.30 0.94
CA GLN A 57 -6.07 18.64 2.25
C GLN A 57 -4.64 18.58 2.83
N ILE A 58 -3.67 18.17 2.04
CA ILE A 58 -2.25 18.15 2.44
C ILE A 58 -1.79 19.57 2.80
N GLN A 59 -2.17 20.59 2.02
CA GLN A 59 -1.85 21.98 2.34
C GLN A 59 -2.45 22.43 3.68
N LYS A 60 -3.70 22.06 3.97
CA LYS A 60 -4.34 22.38 5.25
C LYS A 60 -3.64 21.70 6.41
N HIS A 61 -3.15 20.47 6.22
CA HIS A 61 -2.35 19.75 7.22
C HIS A 61 -1.03 20.50 7.49
N ILE A 62 -0.27 20.85 6.46
CA ILE A 62 1.00 21.59 6.57
C ILE A 62 0.82 22.94 7.29
N LEU A 63 -0.30 23.62 7.03
CA LEU A 63 -0.63 24.90 7.67
C LEU A 63 -1.21 24.74 9.10
N GLY A 64 -1.39 23.51 9.58
CA GLY A 64 -2.01 23.25 10.89
C GLY A 64 -3.50 23.63 10.99
N VAL A 65 -4.17 23.88 9.85
CA VAL A 65 -5.59 24.27 9.80
C VAL A 65 -6.50 23.06 9.96
N LEU A 66 -6.15 21.94 9.32
CA LEU A 66 -6.87 20.67 9.40
C LEU A 66 -5.87 19.53 9.32
N PRO A 67 -5.42 18.99 10.47
CA PRO A 67 -4.48 17.89 10.49
C PRO A 67 -5.06 16.61 9.89
N LEU A 68 -4.23 15.85 9.17
CA LEU A 68 -4.50 14.47 8.79
C LEU A 68 -4.33 13.62 10.06
N THR A 69 -5.39 12.96 10.50
CA THR A 69 -5.41 12.23 11.77
C THR A 69 -5.12 10.74 11.63
N SER A 70 -5.35 10.17 10.45
CA SER A 70 -5.06 8.77 10.18
C SER A 70 -3.59 8.57 9.80
N PRO A 71 -2.90 7.56 10.34
CA PRO A 71 -1.54 7.22 9.92
C PRO A 71 -1.47 6.92 8.41
N TYR A 72 -2.46 6.27 7.85
CA TYR A 72 -2.56 5.96 6.42
C TYR A 72 -2.67 7.23 5.56
N GLN A 73 -3.43 8.22 6.00
CA GLN A 73 -3.50 9.52 5.31
C GLN A 73 -2.16 10.26 5.34
N GLN A 74 -1.41 10.15 6.44
CA GLN A 74 -0.09 10.77 6.54
C GLN A 74 0.92 10.07 5.63
N ILE A 75 0.88 8.73 5.55
CA ILE A 75 1.70 7.95 4.61
C ILE A 75 1.35 8.31 3.16
N ALA A 76 0.07 8.43 2.82
CA ALA A 76 -0.38 8.87 1.50
C ALA A 76 0.09 10.29 1.14
N ALA A 77 0.21 11.18 2.14
CA ALA A 77 0.61 12.57 1.96
C ALA A 77 2.13 12.76 1.79
N ASP A 78 2.96 11.84 2.29
CA ASP A 78 4.41 11.81 2.07
C ASP A 78 4.72 11.26 0.68
N VAL A 79 4.46 12.07 -0.32
CA VAL A 79 4.50 11.70 -1.74
C VAL A 79 5.92 11.35 -2.21
N ASN A 80 6.95 11.92 -1.59
CA ASN A 80 8.34 11.68 -1.93
C ASN A 80 9.05 10.67 -1.02
N ALA A 81 8.31 10.02 -0.11
CA ALA A 81 8.83 9.05 0.87
C ALA A 81 9.99 9.59 1.73
N SER A 82 9.94 10.88 2.10
CA SER A 82 10.98 11.54 2.88
C SER A 82 10.84 11.35 4.40
N GLY A 83 9.75 10.75 4.87
CA GLY A 83 9.40 10.66 6.28
C GLY A 83 8.80 11.94 6.86
N THR A 84 8.47 12.92 6.02
CA THR A 84 7.90 14.20 6.45
C THR A 84 6.96 14.79 5.41
N ILE A 85 5.83 15.35 5.86
CA ILE A 85 4.86 16.00 4.97
C ILE A 85 5.21 17.48 4.85
N THR A 86 5.62 17.91 3.67
CA THR A 86 6.11 19.26 3.40
C THR A 86 5.58 19.83 2.09
N THR A 87 5.96 21.07 1.77
CA THR A 87 5.63 21.68 0.47
C THR A 87 6.30 20.96 -0.71
N VAL A 88 7.33 20.14 -0.48
CA VAL A 88 7.98 19.33 -1.52
C VAL A 88 7.02 18.27 -2.03
N ASP A 89 6.23 17.67 -1.13
CA ASP A 89 5.19 16.70 -1.47
C ASP A 89 4.10 17.32 -2.34
N LEU A 90 3.66 18.54 -1.99
CA LEU A 90 2.71 19.30 -2.81
C LEU A 90 3.25 19.60 -4.22
N ILE A 91 4.54 19.92 -4.32
CA ILE A 91 5.17 20.18 -5.62
C ILE A 91 5.23 18.88 -6.44
N ARG A 92 5.63 17.77 -5.83
CA ARG A 92 5.69 16.47 -6.50
C ARG A 92 4.32 16.05 -6.99
N LEU A 93 3.32 16.06 -6.10
CA LEU A 93 1.94 15.69 -6.41
C LEU A 93 1.37 16.56 -7.54
N ARG A 94 1.61 17.88 -7.50
CA ARG A 94 1.15 18.80 -8.52
C ARG A 94 1.78 18.53 -9.88
N LYS A 95 3.05 18.15 -9.94
CA LYS A 95 3.72 17.81 -11.19
C LYS A 95 3.12 16.56 -11.83
N VAL A 96 2.80 15.53 -11.03
CA VAL A 96 2.15 14.31 -11.51
C VAL A 96 0.73 14.65 -12.01
N ILE A 97 -0.06 15.42 -11.27
CA ILE A 97 -1.41 15.82 -11.70
C ILE A 97 -1.38 16.62 -13.03
N LEU A 98 -0.35 17.43 -13.26
CA LEU A 98 -0.18 18.21 -14.49
C LEU A 98 0.46 17.43 -15.64
N GLY A 99 0.83 16.15 -15.41
CA GLY A 99 1.50 15.33 -16.40
C GLY A 99 2.92 15.80 -16.75
N ILE A 100 3.57 16.56 -15.85
CA ILE A 100 4.97 16.99 -15.97
C ILE A 100 5.87 15.82 -15.60
N ASP A 101 5.56 15.15 -14.50
CA ASP A 101 6.16 13.89 -14.06
C ASP A 101 5.13 12.76 -14.27
N THR A 102 5.58 11.56 -14.66
CA THR A 102 4.73 10.39 -14.93
C THR A 102 4.52 9.51 -13.69
N ASP A 103 5.31 9.73 -12.66
CA ASP A 103 5.33 8.95 -11.42
C ASP A 103 5.82 9.80 -10.23
N PHE A 104 5.92 9.17 -9.06
CA PHE A 104 6.38 9.81 -7.83
C PHE A 104 7.90 9.73 -7.60
N GLY A 105 8.69 9.24 -8.57
CA GLY A 105 10.13 9.12 -8.52
C GLY A 105 10.59 7.97 -7.63
N GLU A 106 11.19 8.27 -6.48
CA GLU A 106 11.68 7.27 -5.53
C GLU A 106 10.54 6.51 -4.83
N ASN A 107 9.32 7.06 -4.81
CA ASN A 107 8.16 6.44 -4.21
C ASN A 107 7.31 5.70 -5.27
N THR A 108 6.63 4.65 -4.86
CA THR A 108 5.67 3.92 -5.68
C THR A 108 4.30 4.58 -5.65
N SER A 109 3.41 4.25 -6.60
CA SER A 109 2.02 4.73 -6.60
C SER A 109 1.18 4.11 -5.49
N TRP A 110 1.60 2.97 -4.96
CA TRP A 110 1.00 2.29 -3.83
C TRP A 110 2.05 1.91 -2.80
N ARG A 111 1.69 2.04 -1.54
CA ARG A 111 2.42 1.48 -0.39
C ARG A 111 1.52 0.50 0.33
N PHE A 112 2.13 -0.45 1.02
CA PHE A 112 1.39 -1.49 1.73
C PHE A 112 1.87 -1.55 3.17
N VAL A 113 0.95 -1.59 4.12
CA VAL A 113 1.25 -1.76 5.54
C VAL A 113 0.66 -3.08 5.99
N LEU A 114 1.43 -3.88 6.73
CA LEU A 114 0.93 -5.13 7.29
C LEU A 114 -0.32 -4.86 8.13
N GLY A 115 -1.44 -5.52 7.82
CA GLY A 115 -2.74 -5.25 8.42
C GLY A 115 -2.81 -5.50 9.93
N ALA A 116 -1.91 -6.35 10.45
CA ALA A 116 -1.77 -6.61 11.88
C ALA A 116 -0.93 -5.56 12.62
N TYR A 117 -0.29 -4.61 11.90
CA TYR A 117 0.51 -3.58 12.52
C TYR A 117 -0.36 -2.46 13.10
N GLU A 118 -0.14 -2.14 14.35
CA GLU A 118 -0.82 -1.03 15.04
C GLU A 118 0.15 0.13 15.22
N PHE A 119 -0.17 1.28 14.63
CA PHE A 119 0.61 2.49 14.84
C PHE A 119 0.47 2.97 16.29
N PRO A 120 1.58 3.31 16.98
CA PRO A 120 1.52 3.84 18.33
C PRO A 120 0.68 5.13 18.40
N GLU A 121 -0.24 5.19 19.36
CA GLU A 121 -1.12 6.33 19.51
C GLU A 121 -0.35 7.61 19.87
N GLY A 122 -0.62 8.69 19.16
CA GLY A 122 0.00 10.00 19.40
C GLY A 122 1.41 10.17 18.85
N GLU A 123 1.97 9.16 18.21
CA GLU A 123 3.27 9.24 17.56
C GLU A 123 3.15 9.60 16.06
N ASN A 124 4.25 10.11 15.50
CA ASN A 124 4.32 10.38 14.07
C ASN A 124 4.48 9.05 13.31
N PRO A 125 3.50 8.63 12.49
CA PRO A 125 3.58 7.36 11.77
C PRO A 125 4.73 7.32 10.76
N LEU A 126 5.16 8.47 10.23
CA LEU A 126 6.28 8.55 9.28
C LEU A 126 7.65 8.38 9.94
N ALA A 127 7.73 8.48 11.26
CA ALA A 127 8.94 8.22 12.04
C ALA A 127 9.02 6.76 12.51
N GLN A 128 7.98 5.95 12.23
CA GLN A 128 7.93 4.54 12.58
C GLN A 128 8.46 3.69 11.43
N ASP A 129 9.15 2.62 11.77
CA ASP A 129 9.55 1.58 10.83
C ASP A 129 8.40 0.55 10.72
N PHE A 130 7.33 0.95 10.05
CA PHE A 130 6.18 0.07 9.85
C PHE A 130 6.46 -0.99 8.76
N PRO A 131 6.05 -2.26 8.99
CA PRO A 131 6.35 -3.33 8.06
C PRO A 131 5.50 -3.23 6.78
N GLU A 132 6.19 -3.21 5.64
CA GLU A 132 5.58 -3.27 4.30
C GLU A 132 5.69 -4.69 3.69
N TRP A 133 6.18 -5.64 4.47
CA TRP A 133 6.33 -7.06 4.14
C TRP A 133 5.93 -7.93 5.33
N LEU A 134 5.73 -9.20 5.08
CA LEU A 134 5.55 -10.21 6.11
C LEU A 134 6.68 -11.22 6.00
N ASP A 135 7.44 -11.41 7.08
CA ASP A 135 8.39 -12.49 7.23
C ASP A 135 7.79 -13.59 8.12
N PHE A 136 7.97 -14.83 7.73
CA PHE A 136 7.45 -15.99 8.46
C PHE A 136 8.25 -17.27 8.15
N TYR A 137 8.18 -18.22 9.08
CA TYR A 137 8.67 -19.56 8.82
C TYR A 137 7.54 -20.40 8.22
N SER A 138 7.80 -21.10 7.13
CA SER A 138 6.78 -21.86 6.39
C SER A 138 6.09 -22.95 7.23
N GLU A 139 6.74 -23.47 8.28
CA GLU A 139 6.13 -24.40 9.23
C GLU A 139 4.93 -23.83 10.01
N HIS A 140 4.80 -22.51 10.06
CA HIS A 140 3.72 -21.78 10.70
C HIS A 140 2.74 -21.13 9.70
N ALA A 141 3.00 -21.25 8.40
CA ALA A 141 2.22 -20.59 7.35
C ALA A 141 0.71 -20.89 7.40
N ALA A 142 0.34 -22.07 7.88
CA ALA A 142 -1.05 -22.49 8.04
C ALA A 142 -1.89 -21.58 8.98
N ASN A 143 -1.26 -20.71 9.76
CA ASN A 143 -1.90 -19.85 10.77
C ASN A 143 -1.79 -18.35 10.47
N TYR A 144 -1.13 -17.97 9.38
CA TYR A 144 -1.03 -16.55 9.02
C TYR A 144 -2.24 -16.13 8.17
N ASN A 145 -3.19 -15.51 8.82
CA ASN A 145 -4.27 -14.77 8.19
C ASN A 145 -3.97 -13.27 8.34
N SER A 146 -2.95 -12.79 7.66
CA SER A 146 -2.51 -11.40 7.72
C SER A 146 -2.65 -10.78 6.35
N GLY A 147 -3.49 -9.77 6.25
CA GLY A 147 -3.61 -8.95 5.06
C GLY A 147 -2.66 -7.76 5.08
N PHE A 148 -2.63 -7.04 3.98
CA PHE A 148 -1.99 -5.73 3.88
C PHE A 148 -3.04 -4.65 3.63
N ILE A 149 -2.82 -3.49 4.21
CA ILE A 149 -3.59 -2.28 3.92
C ILE A 149 -2.87 -1.55 2.80
N GLY A 150 -3.50 -1.48 1.63
CA GLY A 150 -2.97 -0.72 0.49
C GLY A 150 -3.28 0.77 0.65
N ILE A 151 -2.26 1.60 0.46
CA ILE A 151 -2.32 3.05 0.57
C ILE A 151 -1.96 3.64 -0.78
N LYS A 152 -2.91 4.35 -1.40
CA LYS A 152 -2.63 5.08 -2.63
C LYS A 152 -1.87 6.37 -2.32
N VAL A 153 -0.64 6.46 -2.81
CA VAL A 153 0.20 7.65 -2.61
C VAL A 153 -0.42 8.86 -3.32
N GLY A 154 -0.53 9.96 -2.60
CA GLY A 154 -1.15 11.20 -3.07
C GLY A 154 -2.67 11.28 -2.86
N ASP A 155 -3.37 10.18 -2.57
CA ASP A 155 -4.80 10.14 -2.28
C ASP A 155 -5.08 10.17 -0.77
N VAL A 156 -5.22 11.35 -0.19
CA VAL A 156 -5.47 11.51 1.25
C VAL A 156 -6.96 11.47 1.61
N ASN A 157 -7.84 11.48 0.62
CA ASN A 157 -9.29 11.42 0.81
C ASN A 157 -9.88 10.03 0.55
N ASN A 158 -9.03 9.06 0.18
CA ASN A 158 -9.38 7.68 -0.11
C ASN A 158 -10.44 7.57 -1.22
N SER A 159 -10.25 8.32 -2.29
CA SER A 159 -11.14 8.34 -3.47
C SER A 159 -10.72 7.38 -4.58
N VAL A 160 -9.61 6.68 -4.39
CA VAL A 160 -9.11 5.67 -5.32
C VAL A 160 -10.16 4.57 -5.54
N ASP A 161 -10.35 4.17 -6.78
CA ASP A 161 -11.10 2.95 -7.11
C ASP A 161 -10.13 1.82 -7.41
N PRO A 162 -9.99 0.84 -6.51
CA PRO A 162 -9.04 -0.26 -6.66
C PRO A 162 -9.46 -1.29 -7.73
N LEU A 163 -10.62 -1.11 -8.37
CA LEU A 163 -11.16 -2.02 -9.39
C LEU A 163 -11.08 -1.43 -10.81
N LEU A 164 -10.73 -0.16 -10.95
CA LEU A 164 -10.71 0.51 -12.25
C LEU A 164 -9.32 0.45 -12.89
N GLU A 165 -9.22 -0.22 -14.00
CA GLU A 165 -8.14 -0.09 -14.96
C GLU A 165 -8.42 1.13 -15.85
N GLY A 166 -7.86 2.31 -15.52
CA GLY A 166 -7.96 3.51 -16.35
C GLY A 166 -8.87 4.63 -15.79
N PRO A 167 -8.94 5.80 -16.46
CA PRO A 167 -9.61 6.99 -15.93
C PRO A 167 -11.14 6.84 -15.98
N ALA A 168 -11.74 6.38 -14.90
CA ALA A 168 -13.19 6.29 -14.76
C ALA A 168 -13.67 6.55 -13.32
N GLU A 169 -14.85 7.05 -13.23
CA GLU A 169 -15.67 7.60 -12.16
C GLU A 169 -15.41 7.12 -10.72
N ARG A 170 -15.31 8.11 -9.82
CA ARG A 170 -14.88 8.04 -8.42
C ARG A 170 -16.01 7.58 -7.50
N HIS A 171 -15.83 6.44 -6.82
CA HIS A 171 -16.54 6.11 -5.60
C HIS A 171 -15.58 5.56 -4.54
N ALA A 172 -15.70 6.10 -3.31
CA ALA A 172 -14.87 5.73 -2.17
C ALA A 172 -15.16 4.31 -1.70
N LEU A 173 -14.16 3.44 -1.75
CA LEU A 173 -14.18 2.14 -1.08
C LEU A 173 -12.81 1.91 -0.42
N GLN A 174 -12.83 1.88 0.90
CA GLN A 174 -11.72 1.34 1.67
C GLN A 174 -11.79 -0.18 1.55
N LYS A 175 -10.75 -0.82 0.99
CA LYS A 175 -10.67 -2.27 0.90
C LYS A 175 -9.39 -2.77 1.52
N ASP A 176 -9.54 -3.66 2.48
CA ASP A 176 -8.46 -4.43 3.07
C ASP A 176 -8.00 -5.52 2.09
N LEU A 177 -6.69 -5.75 2.02
CA LEU A 177 -6.11 -6.88 1.33
C LEU A 177 -6.12 -8.04 2.33
N GLU A 178 -6.99 -9.02 2.14
CA GLU A 178 -7.08 -10.19 3.01
C GLU A 178 -6.26 -11.35 2.41
N LEU A 179 -5.29 -11.84 3.19
CA LEU A 179 -4.51 -13.04 2.88
C LEU A 179 -5.28 -14.27 3.33
N VAL A 180 -5.74 -15.08 2.40
CA VAL A 180 -6.36 -16.37 2.70
C VAL A 180 -5.42 -17.49 2.27
N PHE A 181 -4.83 -18.19 3.24
CA PHE A 181 -4.14 -19.45 2.99
C PHE A 181 -5.14 -20.61 2.98
N ASP A 182 -5.33 -21.26 1.83
CA ASP A 182 -6.16 -22.45 1.77
C ASP A 182 -5.39 -23.68 2.29
N ASN A 183 -5.81 -24.15 3.47
CA ASN A 183 -5.21 -25.29 4.20
C ASN A 183 -5.57 -26.68 3.63
N GLN A 184 -6.17 -26.79 2.43
CA GLN A 184 -6.74 -28.07 1.97
C GLN A 184 -5.75 -29.03 1.30
N GLN A 185 -4.47 -28.70 1.16
CA GLN A 185 -3.51 -29.56 0.45
C GLN A 185 -2.30 -30.01 1.30
N LEU A 186 -2.42 -30.05 2.62
CA LEU A 186 -1.42 -30.73 3.45
C LEU A 186 -1.82 -32.21 3.64
N LYS A 187 -1.33 -33.08 2.76
CA LYS A 187 -1.24 -34.52 2.98
C LYS A 187 0.20 -34.99 2.93
#